data_9b340a1e88a6f26cdc4827b4e2c69405
#
_entry.id   9b340a1e88a6f26cdc4827b4e2c69405
#
_cell.length_a   1.000
_cell.length_b   1.000
_cell.length_c   1.000
_cell.angle_alpha   90.00
_cell.angle_beta   90.00
_cell.angle_gamma   90.00
#
_symmetry.space_group_name_H-M   'P 1'
#
loop_
_entity.id
_entity.type
_entity.pdbx_description
1 polymer ?
#
loop_
_entity_poly.entity_id
_entity_poly.type
_entity_poly.pdbx_seq_one_letter_code
_entity_poly.pdbx_strand_id
1 'polypeptide(L)'
;MQLTFGDAEGLGKRKQTRREIFLAEMEQVVPWRHLLGLIAPHYPVSGRPGRQPYALATMLPIHLLQQWYALSDPAMEEALHQIRTLRRFARLGGLDNVPDETTILNFRRLLETHGLAARMLEAVNADLVRKGQSLRSGTIVDATLIAAPSSTKNTDRARDPEMHQTKKGNQWYFGMKAPIGVDEFSGLVHHVRCTAANVADVTVTHALLHGKEDSVFGDSGY
;
A
#
# COMPACT_ATOMS: atom_id res chain seq x y z
N MET A 1 31.58 13.15 17.64
CA MET A 1 30.37 13.24 16.77
C MET A 1 29.87 14.66 16.90
N GLN A 2 29.96 15.48 15.86
CA GLN A 2 29.59 16.88 15.91
C GLN A 2 28.10 16.97 15.54
N LEU A 3 27.25 17.39 16.49
CA LEU A 3 25.83 17.62 16.24
C LEU A 3 25.68 18.81 15.28
N THR A 4 24.95 18.62 14.19
CA THR A 4 24.64 19.69 13.26
C THR A 4 23.49 20.55 13.82
N PHE A 5 23.37 21.81 13.37
CA PHE A 5 22.26 22.69 13.75
C PHE A 5 20.87 22.05 13.50
N GLY A 6 20.78 21.13 12.55
CA GLY A 6 19.56 20.37 12.29
C GLY A 6 19.18 19.36 13.38
N ASP A 7 20.16 18.85 14.13
CA ASP A 7 19.90 17.90 15.23
C ASP A 7 19.49 18.63 16.53
N ALA A 8 19.90 19.89 16.69
CA ALA A 8 19.55 20.72 17.85
C ALA A 8 18.07 21.15 17.87
N GLU A 9 17.41 21.30 16.70
CA GLU A 9 15.98 21.63 16.60
C GLU A 9 15.05 20.50 17.09
N GLY A 10 15.54 19.27 17.24
CA GLY A 10 14.78 18.12 17.73
C GLY A 10 14.80 17.96 19.27
N LEU A 11 15.63 18.72 19.99
CA LEU A 11 15.83 18.56 21.42
C LEU A 11 14.85 19.35 22.31
N GLY A 12 14.01 20.20 21.74
CA GLY A 12 12.94 20.90 22.48
C GLY A 12 11.69 20.02 22.63
N LYS A 13 11.00 20.11 23.79
CA LYS A 13 9.67 19.52 24.07
C LYS A 13 8.57 20.20 23.24
N ARG A 14 8.69 20.22 21.88
CA ARG A 14 7.62 20.75 21.03
C ARG A 14 6.48 19.75 20.91
N LYS A 15 5.26 20.26 20.76
CA LYS A 15 4.09 19.43 20.45
C LYS A 15 4.31 18.67 19.13
N GLN A 16 4.19 17.33 19.17
CA GLN A 16 4.24 16.49 17.98
C GLN A 16 3.01 16.74 17.12
N THR A 17 3.20 16.74 15.81
CA THR A 17 2.11 16.80 14.84
C THR A 17 1.41 15.43 14.73
N ARG A 18 0.16 15.40 14.28
CA ARG A 18 -0.57 14.14 14.02
C ARG A 18 0.21 13.22 13.09
N ARG A 19 0.88 13.78 12.08
CA ARG A 19 1.73 13.03 11.15
C ARG A 19 2.92 12.39 11.84
N GLU A 20 3.60 13.11 12.73
CA GLU A 20 4.74 12.56 13.47
C GLU A 20 4.33 11.42 14.39
N ILE A 21 3.17 11.53 15.06
CA ILE A 21 2.62 10.47 15.89
C ILE A 21 2.31 9.24 15.04
N PHE A 22 1.54 9.40 13.96
CA PHE A 22 1.19 8.32 13.04
C PHE A 22 2.42 7.59 12.50
N LEU A 23 3.42 8.32 12.03
CA LEU A 23 4.64 7.70 11.49
C LEU A 23 5.47 6.98 12.55
N ALA A 24 5.49 7.49 13.80
CA ALA A 24 6.15 6.81 14.91
C ALA A 24 5.43 5.49 15.29
N GLU A 25 4.10 5.46 15.22
CA GLU A 25 3.30 4.25 15.40
C GLU A 25 3.56 3.25 14.27
N MET A 26 3.54 3.69 13.01
CA MET A 26 3.80 2.84 11.85
C MET A 26 5.21 2.25 11.87
N GLU A 27 6.22 2.97 12.36
CA GLU A 27 7.57 2.43 12.52
C GLU A 27 7.61 1.22 13.45
N GLN A 28 6.72 1.15 14.45
CA GLN A 28 6.63 0.04 15.41
C GLN A 28 5.72 -1.10 14.92
N VAL A 29 4.64 -0.77 14.20
CA VAL A 29 3.62 -1.74 13.77
C VAL A 29 4.08 -2.53 12.54
N VAL A 30 4.73 -1.86 11.57
CA VAL A 30 5.14 -2.48 10.31
C VAL A 30 6.23 -3.52 10.55
N PRO A 31 6.07 -4.78 10.09
CA PRO A 31 7.07 -5.83 10.24
C PRO A 31 8.21 -5.67 9.22
N TRP A 32 8.98 -4.59 9.33
CA TRP A 32 10.00 -4.17 8.37
C TRP A 32 10.93 -5.30 7.91
N ARG A 33 11.48 -6.06 8.87
CA ARG A 33 12.43 -7.13 8.57
C ARG A 33 11.82 -8.20 7.65
N HIS A 34 10.56 -8.53 7.87
CA HIS A 34 9.85 -9.52 7.09
C HIS A 34 9.56 -9.00 5.68
N LEU A 35 9.02 -7.78 5.57
CA LEU A 35 8.71 -7.15 4.28
C LEU A 35 9.98 -6.93 3.43
N LEU A 36 11.06 -6.45 4.03
CA LEU A 36 12.34 -6.32 3.34
C LEU A 36 12.85 -7.67 2.83
N GLY A 37 12.72 -8.73 3.64
CA GLY A 37 13.12 -10.09 3.24
C GLY A 37 12.31 -10.65 2.07
N LEU A 38 11.01 -10.27 1.93
CA LEU A 38 10.16 -10.65 0.80
C LEU A 38 10.59 -9.97 -0.50
N ILE A 39 11.03 -8.72 -0.44
CA ILE A 39 11.34 -7.91 -1.61
C ILE A 39 12.79 -8.09 -2.07
N ALA A 40 13.70 -8.30 -1.13
CA ALA A 40 15.15 -8.34 -1.38
C ALA A 40 15.59 -9.28 -2.54
N PRO A 41 15.02 -10.50 -2.72
CA PRO A 41 15.40 -11.39 -3.81
C PRO A 41 15.10 -10.82 -5.22
N HIS A 42 14.17 -9.89 -5.32
CA HIS A 42 13.73 -9.28 -6.57
C HIS A 42 14.34 -7.89 -6.79
N TYR A 43 14.97 -7.33 -5.77
CA TYR A 43 15.49 -5.97 -5.81
C TYR A 43 16.87 -5.91 -6.46
N PRO A 44 17.15 -4.87 -7.28
CA PRO A 44 18.46 -4.72 -7.92
C PRO A 44 19.61 -4.71 -6.93
N VAL A 45 20.64 -5.47 -7.22
CA VAL A 45 21.86 -5.51 -6.39
C VAL A 45 22.80 -4.40 -6.86
N SER A 46 23.39 -3.66 -5.89
CA SER A 46 24.43 -2.68 -6.15
C SER A 46 25.72 -3.37 -6.68
N GLY A 47 26.56 -2.59 -7.40
CA GLY A 47 27.85 -3.06 -7.92
C GLY A 47 27.90 -3.25 -9.45
N ARG A 48 26.79 -2.99 -10.15
CA ARG A 48 26.79 -2.87 -11.62
C ARG A 48 27.24 -1.48 -12.05
N PRO A 49 27.85 -1.31 -13.26
CA PRO A 49 28.12 0.00 -13.82
C PRO A 49 26.85 0.86 -13.92
N GLY A 50 26.95 2.16 -13.63
CA GLY A 50 25.84 3.10 -13.69
C GLY A 50 25.39 3.61 -12.32
N ARG A 51 24.22 4.28 -12.28
CA ARG A 51 23.63 4.80 -11.04
C ARG A 51 23.28 3.63 -10.12
N GLN A 52 23.77 3.69 -8.90
CA GLN A 52 23.47 2.67 -7.90
C GLN A 52 22.01 2.76 -7.46
N PRO A 53 21.33 1.61 -7.21
CA PRO A 53 19.97 1.61 -6.71
C PRO A 53 19.95 2.20 -5.28
N TYR A 54 18.85 2.87 -4.95
CA TYR A 54 18.60 3.28 -3.56
C TYR A 54 18.47 2.06 -2.66
N ALA A 55 18.81 2.22 -1.39
CA ALA A 55 18.64 1.14 -0.43
C ALA A 55 17.17 0.70 -0.39
N LEU A 56 16.90 -0.62 -0.37
CA LEU A 56 15.55 -1.14 -0.24
C LEU A 56 14.87 -0.64 1.05
N ALA A 57 15.66 -0.46 2.12
CA ALA A 57 15.21 0.13 3.38
C ALA A 57 14.73 1.59 3.25
N THR A 58 15.04 2.27 2.15
CA THR A 58 14.53 3.61 1.79
C THR A 58 13.31 3.51 0.87
N MET A 59 13.35 2.63 -0.12
CA MET A 59 12.27 2.53 -1.12
C MET A 59 10.97 1.96 -0.55
N LEU A 60 11.04 0.98 0.35
CA LEU A 60 9.84 0.42 0.99
C LEU A 60 9.08 1.45 1.84
N PRO A 61 9.71 2.23 2.75
CA PRO A 61 9.02 3.33 3.43
C PRO A 61 8.41 4.37 2.48
N ILE A 62 9.09 4.73 1.39
CA ILE A 62 8.55 5.67 0.38
C ILE A 62 7.27 5.10 -0.23
N HIS A 63 7.25 3.84 -0.62
CA HIS A 63 6.07 3.19 -1.15
C HIS A 63 4.91 3.20 -0.14
N LEU A 64 5.15 2.88 1.13
CA LEU A 64 4.13 2.93 2.17
C LEU A 64 3.61 4.35 2.40
N LEU A 65 4.49 5.37 2.38
CA LEU A 65 4.09 6.77 2.44
C LEU A 65 3.16 7.16 1.28
N GLN A 66 3.47 6.71 0.04
CA GLN A 66 2.58 6.93 -1.10
C GLN A 66 1.18 6.39 -0.85
N GLN A 67 1.08 5.15 -0.34
CA GLN A 67 -0.21 4.50 -0.06
C GLN A 67 -0.96 5.24 1.06
N TRP A 68 -0.32 5.54 2.18
CA TRP A 68 -0.96 6.18 3.34
C TRP A 68 -1.42 7.62 3.08
N TYR A 69 -0.71 8.35 2.20
CA TYR A 69 -1.05 9.74 1.89
C TYR A 69 -1.64 9.94 0.49
N ALA A 70 -1.92 8.84 -0.23
CA ALA A 70 -2.48 8.83 -1.59
C ALA A 70 -1.71 9.75 -2.57
N LEU A 71 -0.37 9.70 -2.52
CA LEU A 71 0.50 10.54 -3.33
C LEU A 71 0.81 9.86 -4.67
N SER A 72 0.73 10.61 -5.78
CA SER A 72 1.28 10.18 -7.07
C SER A 72 2.82 10.13 -7.04
N ASP A 73 3.45 9.52 -8.05
CA ASP A 73 4.91 9.42 -8.10
C ASP A 73 5.59 10.82 -8.08
N PRO A 74 5.16 11.81 -8.89
CA PRO A 74 5.68 13.17 -8.81
C PRO A 74 5.40 13.85 -7.46
N ALA A 75 4.18 13.70 -6.92
CA ALA A 75 3.83 14.29 -5.64
C ALA A 75 4.63 13.70 -4.47
N MET A 76 5.02 12.42 -4.55
CA MET A 76 5.87 11.79 -3.54
C MET A 76 7.31 12.33 -3.61
N GLU A 77 7.87 12.50 -4.81
CA GLU A 77 9.18 13.13 -5.00
C GLU A 77 9.18 14.54 -4.40
N GLU A 78 8.19 15.38 -4.77
CA GLU A 78 8.04 16.72 -4.23
C GLU A 78 7.90 16.73 -2.70
N ALA A 79 7.08 15.84 -2.15
CA ALA A 79 6.88 15.71 -0.71
C ALA A 79 8.17 15.32 0.03
N LEU A 80 9.02 14.49 -0.56
CA LEU A 80 10.32 14.14 0.02
C LEU A 80 11.30 15.31 0.00
N HIS A 81 11.19 16.23 -0.95
CA HIS A 81 11.97 17.46 -0.97
C HIS A 81 11.52 18.46 0.10
N GLN A 82 10.21 18.61 0.28
CA GLN A 82 9.62 19.67 1.10
C GLN A 82 9.36 19.25 2.55
N ILE A 83 9.01 17.98 2.80
CA ILE A 83 8.51 17.54 4.10
C ILE A 83 9.55 16.71 4.86
N ARG A 84 10.24 17.36 5.78
CA ARG A 84 11.30 16.77 6.59
C ARG A 84 10.88 15.48 7.30
N THR A 85 9.66 15.43 7.82
CA THR A 85 9.15 14.25 8.54
C THR A 85 9.04 13.01 7.65
N LEU A 86 8.58 13.18 6.40
CA LEU A 86 8.50 12.08 5.42
C LEU A 86 9.90 11.63 5.00
N ARG A 87 10.78 12.60 4.73
CA ARG A 87 12.18 12.33 4.41
C ARG A 87 12.88 11.50 5.50
N ARG A 88 12.69 11.88 6.77
CA ARG A 88 13.24 11.15 7.92
C ARG A 88 12.66 9.73 8.04
N PHE A 89 11.35 9.57 7.84
CA PHE A 89 10.72 8.25 7.84
C PHE A 89 11.26 7.36 6.71
N ALA A 90 11.50 7.93 5.54
CA ALA A 90 12.14 7.26 4.40
C ALA A 90 13.65 7.00 4.62
N ARG A 91 14.21 7.34 5.78
CA ARG A 91 15.63 7.15 6.14
C ARG A 91 16.59 7.92 5.23
N LEU A 92 16.12 9.04 4.70
CA LEU A 92 16.93 9.98 3.93
C LEU A 92 17.48 11.07 4.85
N GLY A 93 18.79 11.22 4.91
CA GLY A 93 19.47 12.30 5.60
C GLY A 93 19.30 13.65 4.91
N GLY A 94 19.74 14.73 5.55
CA GLY A 94 19.58 16.10 5.03
C GLY A 94 20.26 16.34 3.67
N LEU A 95 21.36 15.65 3.39
CA LEU A 95 22.14 15.78 2.17
C LEU A 95 21.93 14.62 1.17
N ASP A 96 21.14 13.60 1.51
CA ASP A 96 20.90 12.47 0.64
C ASP A 96 20.05 12.89 -0.57
N ASN A 97 20.36 12.31 -1.72
CA ASN A 97 19.55 12.49 -2.91
C ASN A 97 18.17 11.85 -2.71
N VAL A 98 17.15 12.54 -3.16
CA VAL A 98 15.78 12.04 -3.19
C VAL A 98 15.60 11.16 -4.43
N PRO A 99 14.93 9.99 -4.34
CA PRO A 99 14.50 9.24 -5.52
C PRO A 99 13.56 10.07 -6.37
N ASP A 100 13.83 10.12 -7.69
CA ASP A 100 12.95 10.74 -8.66
C ASP A 100 11.67 9.92 -8.91
N GLU A 101 10.67 10.55 -9.53
CA GLU A 101 9.37 9.92 -9.86
C GLU A 101 9.54 8.60 -10.63
N THR A 102 10.51 8.54 -11.55
CA THR A 102 10.79 7.35 -12.35
C THR A 102 11.33 6.20 -11.49
N THR A 103 12.19 6.49 -10.53
CA THR A 103 12.71 5.51 -9.57
C THR A 103 11.57 4.98 -8.68
N ILE A 104 10.67 5.86 -8.22
CA ILE A 104 9.51 5.50 -7.41
C ILE A 104 8.56 4.61 -8.23
N LEU A 105 8.24 4.99 -9.47
CA LEU A 105 7.44 4.20 -10.41
C LEU A 105 8.04 2.82 -10.66
N ASN A 106 9.34 2.74 -10.90
CA ASN A 106 10.01 1.47 -11.16
C ASN A 106 9.98 0.53 -9.95
N PHE A 107 10.05 1.06 -8.74
CA PHE A 107 9.87 0.25 -7.52
C PHE A 107 8.45 -0.33 -7.43
N ARG A 108 7.43 0.47 -7.71
CA ARG A 108 6.04 0.00 -7.74
C ARG A 108 5.84 -1.09 -8.80
N ARG A 109 6.36 -0.90 -10.02
CA ARG A 109 6.33 -1.91 -11.09
C ARG A 109 7.02 -3.22 -10.69
N LEU A 110 8.12 -3.13 -9.96
CA LEU A 110 8.79 -4.32 -9.42
C LEU A 110 7.87 -5.09 -8.47
N LEU A 111 7.17 -4.41 -7.57
CA LEU A 111 6.21 -5.05 -6.66
C LEU A 111 5.06 -5.70 -7.43
N GLU A 112 4.52 -5.04 -8.45
CA GLU A 112 3.46 -5.54 -9.32
C GLU A 112 3.93 -6.78 -10.11
N THR A 113 5.06 -6.69 -10.80
CA THR A 113 5.61 -7.76 -11.65
C THR A 113 5.82 -9.07 -10.88
N HIS A 114 6.16 -8.97 -9.60
CA HIS A 114 6.42 -10.15 -8.76
C HIS A 114 5.26 -10.49 -7.81
N GLY A 115 4.11 -9.82 -7.94
CA GLY A 115 2.93 -10.06 -7.09
C GLY A 115 3.20 -9.84 -5.60
N LEU A 116 4.12 -8.93 -5.27
CA LEU A 116 4.59 -8.76 -3.90
C LEU A 116 3.57 -8.05 -3.00
N ALA A 117 2.65 -7.25 -3.55
CA ALA A 117 1.65 -6.55 -2.76
C ALA A 117 0.76 -7.52 -1.96
N ALA A 118 0.26 -8.59 -2.59
CA ALA A 118 -0.52 -9.62 -1.90
C ALA A 118 0.29 -10.33 -0.81
N ARG A 119 1.54 -10.70 -1.11
CA ARG A 119 2.44 -11.35 -0.13
C ARG A 119 2.80 -10.43 1.04
N MET A 120 2.90 -9.12 0.82
CA MET A 120 3.09 -8.14 1.88
C MET A 120 1.88 -8.07 2.80
N LEU A 121 0.65 -8.07 2.25
CA LEU A 121 -0.58 -8.12 3.04
C LEU A 121 -0.65 -9.39 3.88
N GLU A 122 -0.34 -10.56 3.30
CA GLU A 122 -0.27 -11.83 4.02
C GLU A 122 0.75 -11.79 5.18
N ALA A 123 1.93 -11.20 4.94
CA ALA A 123 2.96 -11.07 5.96
C ALA A 123 2.54 -10.15 7.11
N VAL A 124 1.86 -9.04 6.81
CA VAL A 124 1.31 -8.12 7.83
C VAL A 124 0.23 -8.83 8.63
N ASN A 125 -0.71 -9.50 7.96
CA ASN A 125 -1.77 -10.25 8.64
C ASN A 125 -1.22 -11.36 9.54
N ALA A 126 -0.24 -12.11 9.08
CA ALA A 126 0.43 -13.13 9.89
C ALA A 126 1.11 -12.55 11.14
N ASP A 127 1.66 -11.34 11.05
CA ASP A 127 2.23 -10.63 12.19
C ASP A 127 1.14 -10.18 13.19
N LEU A 128 0.03 -9.63 12.69
CA LEU A 128 -1.12 -9.23 13.50
C LEU A 128 -1.75 -10.43 14.23
N VAL A 129 -1.91 -11.55 13.55
CA VAL A 129 -2.41 -12.81 14.16
C VAL A 129 -1.48 -13.26 15.29
N ARG A 130 -0.16 -13.26 15.08
CA ARG A 130 0.82 -13.62 16.13
C ARG A 130 0.74 -12.70 17.35
N LYS A 131 0.36 -11.44 17.14
CA LYS A 131 0.16 -10.45 18.21
C LYS A 131 -1.25 -10.52 18.82
N GLY A 132 -2.11 -11.42 18.36
CA GLY A 132 -3.51 -11.57 18.82
C GLY A 132 -4.42 -10.40 18.44
N GLN A 133 -4.08 -9.67 17.38
CA GLN A 133 -4.77 -8.43 16.99
C GLN A 133 -5.74 -8.59 15.81
N SER A 134 -5.87 -9.78 15.23
CA SER A 134 -6.74 -10.00 14.07
C SER A 134 -7.26 -11.44 13.99
N LEU A 135 -8.26 -11.63 13.11
CA LEU A 135 -8.90 -12.90 12.78
C LEU A 135 -9.63 -13.53 13.96
N ARG A 136 -10.76 -12.95 14.31
CA ARG A 136 -11.73 -13.51 15.24
C ARG A 136 -12.88 -14.18 14.47
N SER A 137 -13.97 -14.48 15.14
CA SER A 137 -15.04 -15.34 14.64
C SER A 137 -15.96 -14.72 13.59
N GLY A 138 -15.91 -13.40 13.36
CA GLY A 138 -16.79 -12.72 12.39
C GLY A 138 -16.05 -12.04 11.26
N THR A 139 -16.56 -12.16 10.03
CA THR A 139 -16.05 -11.47 8.86
C THR A 139 -17.13 -10.62 8.21
N ILE A 140 -16.83 -9.35 7.97
CA ILE A 140 -17.63 -8.43 7.16
C ILE A 140 -17.08 -8.43 5.75
N VAL A 141 -17.94 -8.62 4.76
CA VAL A 141 -17.59 -8.57 3.34
C VAL A 141 -18.20 -7.33 2.69
N ASP A 142 -17.40 -6.60 1.92
CA ASP A 142 -17.82 -5.41 1.16
C ASP A 142 -16.99 -5.29 -0.10
N ALA A 143 -17.51 -4.59 -1.11
CA ALA A 143 -16.82 -4.37 -2.38
C ALA A 143 -16.75 -2.89 -2.75
N THR A 144 -15.54 -2.40 -2.93
CA THR A 144 -15.29 -1.05 -3.43
C THR A 144 -15.13 -1.06 -4.94
N LEU A 145 -15.87 -0.17 -5.63
CA LEU A 145 -15.73 0.03 -7.06
C LEU A 145 -14.54 0.94 -7.36
N ILE A 146 -13.62 0.47 -8.20
CA ILE A 146 -12.48 1.23 -8.69
C ILE A 146 -12.78 1.65 -10.13
N ALA A 147 -13.22 2.90 -10.30
CA ALA A 147 -13.54 3.44 -11.61
C ALA A 147 -12.27 3.81 -12.39
N ALA A 148 -12.24 3.48 -13.66
CA ALA A 148 -11.18 3.83 -14.60
C ALA A 148 -11.73 4.63 -15.78
N PRO A 149 -10.89 5.44 -16.46
CA PRO A 149 -11.28 6.11 -17.69
C PRO A 149 -11.68 5.08 -18.77
N SER A 150 -12.87 5.27 -19.34
CA SER A 150 -13.37 4.43 -20.45
C SER A 150 -12.81 4.82 -21.82
N SER A 151 -11.82 5.73 -21.85
CA SER A 151 -11.24 6.26 -23.09
C SER A 151 -10.43 5.20 -23.84
N THR A 152 -10.53 5.22 -25.17
CA THR A 152 -9.74 4.41 -26.10
C THR A 152 -8.65 5.24 -26.79
N LYS A 153 -8.29 6.41 -26.25
CA LYS A 153 -7.27 7.32 -26.81
C LYS A 153 -5.82 6.92 -26.42
N ASN A 154 -5.59 5.65 -26.14
CA ASN A 154 -4.25 5.10 -25.91
C ASN A 154 -3.63 4.61 -27.23
N THR A 155 -2.37 4.18 -27.19
CA THR A 155 -1.63 3.66 -28.35
C THR A 155 -2.36 2.49 -29.01
N ASP A 156 -2.94 1.60 -28.24
CA ASP A 156 -3.60 0.37 -28.70
C ASP A 156 -5.06 0.61 -29.13
N ARG A 157 -5.59 1.82 -28.95
CA ARG A 157 -6.98 2.22 -29.20
C ARG A 157 -8.00 1.24 -28.61
N ALA A 158 -7.65 0.60 -27.51
CA ALA A 158 -8.45 -0.40 -26.83
C ALA A 158 -8.65 -0.03 -25.36
N ARG A 159 -9.73 -0.56 -24.78
CA ARG A 159 -9.93 -0.54 -23.33
C ARG A 159 -9.12 -1.65 -22.70
N ASP A 160 -8.78 -1.49 -21.42
CA ASP A 160 -8.15 -2.54 -20.64
C ASP A 160 -9.06 -3.79 -20.63
N PRO A 161 -8.57 -4.96 -21.08
CA PRO A 161 -9.37 -6.18 -21.18
C PRO A 161 -9.77 -6.77 -19.83
N GLU A 162 -9.07 -6.41 -18.74
CA GLU A 162 -9.40 -6.85 -17.39
C GLU A 162 -10.51 -6.01 -16.73
N MET A 163 -10.86 -4.86 -17.34
CA MET A 163 -11.86 -3.93 -16.83
C MET A 163 -13.18 -4.05 -17.58
N HIS A 164 -14.28 -4.05 -16.85
CA HIS A 164 -15.62 -4.14 -17.43
C HIS A 164 -16.56 -3.07 -16.89
N GLN A 165 -17.72 -2.93 -17.56
CA GLN A 165 -18.76 -1.99 -17.12
C GLN A 165 -19.67 -2.64 -16.08
N THR A 166 -20.04 -1.86 -15.08
CA THR A 166 -21.09 -2.22 -14.12
C THR A 166 -22.02 -1.03 -13.89
N LYS A 167 -23.24 -1.32 -13.43
CA LYS A 167 -24.24 -0.30 -13.09
C LYS A 167 -24.44 -0.27 -11.59
N LYS A 168 -24.29 0.92 -10.98
CA LYS A 168 -24.63 1.14 -9.56
C LYS A 168 -25.69 2.24 -9.49
N GLY A 169 -26.90 1.89 -9.09
CA GLY A 169 -28.05 2.77 -9.20
C GLY A 169 -28.36 3.11 -10.66
N ASN A 170 -28.41 4.38 -11.00
CA ASN A 170 -28.65 4.84 -12.39
C ASN A 170 -27.36 5.21 -13.15
N GLN A 171 -26.19 5.00 -12.56
CA GLN A 171 -24.92 5.38 -13.16
C GLN A 171 -24.10 4.16 -13.60
N TRP A 172 -23.50 4.27 -14.80
CA TRP A 172 -22.57 3.29 -15.33
C TRP A 172 -21.14 3.63 -14.96
N TYR A 173 -20.39 2.61 -14.57
CA TYR A 173 -18.96 2.69 -14.26
C TYR A 173 -18.20 1.69 -15.11
N PHE A 174 -17.01 2.07 -15.56
CA PHE A 174 -16.05 1.17 -16.19
C PHE A 174 -14.86 1.00 -15.23
N GLY A 175 -14.41 -0.21 -14.99
CA GLY A 175 -13.27 -0.45 -14.09
C GLY A 175 -13.26 -1.84 -13.47
N MET A 176 -12.80 -1.89 -12.25
CA MET A 176 -12.68 -3.10 -11.42
C MET A 176 -13.45 -2.93 -10.12
N LYS A 177 -13.63 -4.04 -9.41
CA LYS A 177 -14.05 -4.08 -8.00
C LYS A 177 -12.92 -4.62 -7.13
N ALA A 178 -12.84 -4.14 -5.91
CA ALA A 178 -11.99 -4.67 -4.87
C ALA A 178 -12.87 -5.17 -3.70
N PRO A 179 -13.40 -6.40 -3.78
CA PRO A 179 -14.01 -7.08 -2.64
C PRO A 179 -12.99 -7.31 -1.53
N ILE A 180 -13.37 -7.04 -0.30
CA ILE A 180 -12.55 -7.19 0.91
C ILE A 180 -13.26 -8.04 1.95
N GLY A 181 -12.48 -8.82 2.71
CA GLY A 181 -12.90 -9.44 3.96
C GLY A 181 -12.27 -8.71 5.14
N VAL A 182 -13.09 -8.28 6.07
CA VAL A 182 -12.72 -7.46 7.23
C VAL A 182 -13.09 -8.18 8.51
N ASP A 183 -12.19 -8.26 9.47
CA ASP A 183 -12.48 -8.80 10.79
C ASP A 183 -13.49 -7.89 11.51
N GLU A 184 -14.63 -8.46 11.91
CA GLU A 184 -15.75 -7.75 12.52
C GLU A 184 -15.35 -6.97 13.77
N PHE A 185 -14.43 -7.52 14.56
CA PHE A 185 -14.08 -6.94 15.84
C PHE A 185 -13.01 -5.86 15.73
N SER A 186 -11.95 -6.11 14.96
CA SER A 186 -10.81 -5.19 14.84
C SER A 186 -10.96 -4.19 13.71
N GLY A 187 -11.85 -4.45 12.72
CA GLY A 187 -11.97 -3.66 11.50
C GLY A 187 -10.77 -3.81 10.55
N LEU A 188 -9.90 -4.79 10.77
CA LEU A 188 -8.72 -5.02 9.94
C LEU A 188 -9.05 -5.86 8.71
N VAL A 189 -8.59 -5.41 7.55
CA VAL A 189 -8.72 -6.16 6.29
C VAL A 189 -7.78 -7.35 6.30
N HIS A 190 -8.32 -8.55 6.15
CA HIS A 190 -7.52 -9.78 6.09
C HIS A 190 -7.48 -10.42 4.71
N HIS A 191 -8.48 -10.18 3.85
CA HIS A 191 -8.48 -10.65 2.46
C HIS A 191 -8.89 -9.52 1.52
N VAL A 192 -8.26 -9.50 0.35
CA VAL A 192 -8.59 -8.60 -0.76
C VAL A 192 -8.57 -9.41 -2.05
N ARG A 193 -9.55 -9.20 -2.90
CA ARG A 193 -9.58 -9.71 -4.28
C ARG A 193 -9.87 -8.57 -5.24
N CYS A 194 -9.22 -8.58 -6.39
CA CYS A 194 -9.57 -7.68 -7.49
C CYS A 194 -10.29 -8.48 -8.56
N THR A 195 -11.42 -7.96 -9.03
CA THR A 195 -12.24 -8.56 -10.09
C THR A 195 -12.67 -7.50 -11.08
N ALA A 196 -13.03 -7.90 -12.29
CA ALA A 196 -13.72 -7.01 -13.21
C ALA A 196 -15.02 -6.49 -12.58
N ALA A 197 -15.39 -5.25 -12.88
CA ALA A 197 -16.53 -4.60 -12.22
C ALA A 197 -17.88 -5.29 -12.43
N ASN A 198 -18.02 -6.11 -13.47
CA ASN A 198 -19.24 -6.88 -13.78
C ASN A 198 -19.36 -8.21 -13.02
N VAL A 199 -18.33 -8.63 -12.28
CA VAL A 199 -18.39 -9.85 -11.47
C VAL A 199 -19.32 -9.62 -10.28
N ALA A 200 -20.23 -10.56 -10.02
CA ALA A 200 -21.15 -10.48 -8.90
C ALA A 200 -20.41 -10.73 -7.58
N ASP A 201 -20.67 -9.91 -6.57
CA ASP A 201 -19.93 -9.91 -5.30
C ASP A 201 -20.06 -11.25 -4.55
N VAL A 202 -21.24 -11.87 -4.59
CA VAL A 202 -21.51 -13.19 -4.00
C VAL A 202 -20.59 -14.30 -4.55
N THR A 203 -20.13 -14.19 -5.81
CA THR A 203 -19.28 -15.24 -6.42
C THR A 203 -17.87 -15.29 -5.86
N VAL A 204 -17.40 -14.22 -5.26
CA VAL A 204 -16.05 -14.09 -4.68
C VAL A 204 -16.03 -14.16 -3.15
N THR A 205 -17.19 -14.21 -2.50
CA THR A 205 -17.32 -14.23 -1.03
C THR A 205 -16.45 -15.30 -0.39
N HIS A 206 -16.46 -16.53 -0.93
CA HIS A 206 -15.66 -17.64 -0.39
C HIS A 206 -14.15 -17.36 -0.36
N ALA A 207 -13.65 -16.51 -1.27
CA ALA A 207 -12.24 -16.13 -1.34
C ALA A 207 -11.87 -14.98 -0.38
N LEU A 208 -12.85 -14.41 0.31
CA LEU A 208 -12.68 -13.34 1.29
C LEU A 208 -12.73 -13.87 2.72
N LEU A 209 -13.05 -15.16 2.90
CA LEU A 209 -13.16 -15.80 4.20
C LEU A 209 -11.84 -16.46 4.59
N HIS A 210 -11.57 -16.53 5.90
CA HIS A 210 -10.41 -17.25 6.44
C HIS A 210 -10.72 -18.70 6.86
N GLY A 211 -12.02 -19.11 6.78
CA GLY A 211 -12.47 -20.49 7.01
C GLY A 211 -12.64 -20.88 8.48
N LYS A 212 -12.63 -19.93 9.40
CA LYS A 212 -12.86 -20.12 10.84
C LYS A 212 -13.92 -19.15 11.38
N GLU A 213 -14.73 -18.60 10.48
CA GLU A 213 -15.80 -17.69 10.81
C GLU A 213 -16.97 -18.45 11.46
N ASP A 214 -17.50 -17.91 12.57
CA ASP A 214 -18.78 -18.29 13.14
C ASP A 214 -19.93 -17.50 12.49
N SER A 215 -19.61 -16.32 11.94
CA SER A 215 -20.57 -15.41 11.29
C SER A 215 -19.95 -14.64 10.15
N VAL A 216 -20.76 -14.39 9.11
CA VAL A 216 -20.39 -13.57 7.95
C VAL A 216 -21.48 -12.53 7.73
N PHE A 217 -21.06 -11.27 7.59
CA PHE A 217 -21.94 -10.14 7.36
C PHE A 217 -21.65 -9.51 6.01
N GLY A 218 -22.68 -9.25 5.24
CA GLY A 218 -22.59 -8.58 3.94
C GLY A 218 -23.80 -7.69 3.71
N ASP A 219 -23.74 -6.86 2.69
CA ASP A 219 -24.90 -6.14 2.21
C ASP A 219 -25.81 -7.04 1.35
N SER A 220 -26.89 -6.51 0.81
CA SER A 220 -27.84 -7.26 -0.02
C SER A 220 -27.27 -7.73 -1.38
N GLY A 221 -26.03 -7.43 -1.69
CA GLY A 221 -25.32 -7.88 -2.89
C GLY A 221 -24.56 -9.20 -2.72
N TYR A 222 -24.48 -9.69 -1.46
CA TYR A 222 -23.79 -10.91 -1.05
C TYR A 222 -24.74 -12.06 -0.72
#